data_969dba9cc3e492f9f51cea7436114b3f
#
_entry.id   969dba9cc3e492f9f51cea7436114b3f
#
_cell.length_a   1.000
_cell.length_b   1.000
_cell.length_c   1.000
_cell.angle_alpha   90.00
_cell.angle_beta   90.00
_cell.angle_gamma   90.00
#
_symmetry.space_group_name_H-M   'P 1'
#
loop_
_entity.id
_entity.type
_entity.pdbx_description
1 polymer ?
#
loop_
_entity_poly.entity_id
_entity_poly.type
_entity_poly.pdbx_seq_one_letter_code
_entity_poly.pdbx_strand_id
1 'polypeptide(L)'
;FGVSSYFGIQTFTAGIYKAWLVMDNRIASAQLATLLLIVVVVLLAAEQRAQSRLRFSSARSDRHSSESQPLQLKGLAACIAWLLCVLPVLCGFVLPIVFMLRALWLGTDEVALPWARFAQWSITSLSLGLFTALLAVGAALLLAAQARLQPNWLTRQVRWVVSLGYAVPGAVIVVGLLLPTGWVQATWPNSGVGFWLTATVLGLVWAYLVRFVAVALQSVQSGYARVPASLDD
;
A
#
# COMPACT_ATOMS: atom_id res chain seq x y z
N PHE A 1 3.20 -0.97 -12.19
CA PHE A 1 2.69 -1.06 -13.57
C PHE A 1 3.36 -0.04 -14.49
N GLY A 2 3.35 1.26 -14.17
CA GLY A 2 3.87 2.31 -15.05
C GLY A 2 5.31 2.08 -15.53
N VAL A 3 6.24 1.81 -14.61
CA VAL A 3 7.65 1.59 -14.95
C VAL A 3 7.84 0.34 -15.79
N SER A 4 7.25 -0.79 -15.42
CA SER A 4 7.38 -2.04 -16.20
C SER A 4 6.76 -1.91 -17.59
N SER A 5 5.64 -1.20 -17.71
CA SER A 5 4.99 -0.92 -19.00
C SER A 5 5.85 -0.03 -19.88
N TYR A 6 6.51 0.98 -19.32
CA TYR A 6 7.41 1.88 -20.05
C TYR A 6 8.61 1.13 -20.63
N PHE A 7 9.21 0.23 -19.86
CA PHE A 7 10.36 -0.58 -20.31
C PHE A 7 9.95 -1.85 -21.09
N GLY A 8 8.67 -2.08 -21.35
CA GLY A 8 8.19 -3.27 -22.06
C GLY A 8 8.34 -4.58 -21.27
N ILE A 9 8.64 -4.51 -19.97
CA ILE A 9 8.86 -5.69 -19.13
C ILE A 9 7.53 -6.33 -18.76
N GLN A 10 7.38 -7.62 -19.08
CA GLN A 10 6.19 -8.39 -18.78
C GLN A 10 6.18 -8.81 -17.32
N THR A 11 5.41 -8.12 -16.48
CA THR A 11 5.17 -8.47 -15.07
C THR A 11 3.75 -9.01 -14.91
N PHE A 12 3.47 -9.73 -13.81
CA PHE A 12 2.12 -10.22 -13.53
C PHE A 12 1.07 -9.09 -13.55
N THR A 13 1.40 -7.94 -12.96
CA THR A 13 0.52 -6.77 -12.96
C THR A 13 0.30 -6.23 -14.37
N ALA A 14 1.34 -6.17 -15.21
CA ALA A 14 1.20 -5.78 -16.61
C ALA A 14 0.35 -6.78 -17.39
N GLY A 15 0.51 -8.09 -17.13
CA GLY A 15 -0.30 -9.15 -17.72
C GLY A 15 -1.79 -9.04 -17.35
N ILE A 16 -2.11 -8.76 -16.08
CA ILE A 16 -3.49 -8.55 -15.63
C ILE A 16 -4.14 -7.38 -16.37
N TYR A 17 -3.44 -6.22 -16.46
CA TYR A 17 -3.93 -5.06 -17.20
C TYR A 17 -4.10 -5.34 -18.69
N LYS A 18 -3.14 -6.03 -19.30
CA LYS A 18 -3.22 -6.40 -20.72
C LYS A 18 -4.41 -7.33 -21.00
N ALA A 19 -4.60 -8.35 -20.17
CA ALA A 19 -5.73 -9.27 -20.29
C ALA A 19 -7.07 -8.54 -20.14
N TRP A 20 -7.18 -7.60 -19.20
CA TRP A 20 -8.41 -6.85 -18.95
C TRP A 20 -8.69 -5.79 -20.01
N LEU A 21 -7.73 -4.88 -20.26
CA LEU A 21 -7.97 -3.66 -21.05
C LEU A 21 -7.69 -3.85 -22.56
N VAL A 22 -6.76 -4.74 -22.92
CA VAL A 22 -6.37 -4.93 -24.33
C VAL A 22 -7.04 -6.13 -24.95
N MET A 23 -7.14 -7.24 -24.20
CA MET A 23 -7.71 -8.49 -24.71
C MET A 23 -9.19 -8.66 -24.36
N ASP A 24 -9.77 -7.75 -23.57
CA ASP A 24 -11.14 -7.81 -22.99
C ASP A 24 -11.47 -9.19 -22.39
N ASN A 25 -10.45 -9.89 -21.90
CA ASN A 25 -10.59 -11.21 -21.31
C ASN A 25 -10.61 -11.14 -19.78
N ARG A 26 -11.79 -10.93 -19.22
CA ARG A 26 -12.00 -10.81 -17.77
C ARG A 26 -11.65 -12.09 -17.01
N ILE A 27 -11.86 -13.25 -17.62
CA ILE A 27 -11.57 -14.55 -17.01
C ILE A 27 -10.05 -14.74 -16.87
N ALA A 28 -9.28 -14.50 -17.93
CA ALA A 28 -7.82 -14.58 -17.89
C ALA A 28 -7.22 -13.58 -16.89
N SER A 29 -7.76 -12.35 -16.84
CA SER A 29 -7.34 -11.34 -15.87
C SER A 29 -7.61 -11.80 -14.44
N ALA A 30 -8.76 -12.41 -14.16
CA ALA A 30 -9.11 -12.95 -12.85
C ALA A 30 -8.20 -14.12 -12.43
N GLN A 31 -7.88 -15.02 -13.35
CA GLN A 31 -6.96 -16.14 -13.10
C GLN A 31 -5.57 -15.66 -12.73
N LEU A 32 -5.01 -14.71 -13.50
CA LEU A 32 -3.72 -14.09 -13.21
C LEU A 32 -3.72 -13.34 -11.87
N ALA A 33 -4.79 -12.60 -11.57
CA ALA A 33 -4.95 -11.89 -10.30
C ALA A 33 -5.01 -12.85 -9.11
N THR A 34 -5.74 -13.96 -9.24
CA THR A 34 -5.85 -14.99 -8.20
C THR A 34 -4.51 -15.68 -7.97
N LEU A 35 -3.79 -16.02 -9.03
CA LEU A 35 -2.46 -16.64 -8.93
C LEU A 35 -1.47 -15.69 -8.23
N LEU A 36 -1.46 -14.42 -8.60
CA LEU A 36 -0.63 -13.42 -7.94
C LEU A 36 -0.99 -13.25 -6.46
N LEU A 37 -2.29 -13.25 -6.13
CA LEU A 37 -2.75 -13.17 -4.75
C LEU A 37 -2.27 -14.38 -3.93
N ILE A 38 -2.34 -15.60 -4.47
CA ILE A 38 -1.84 -16.81 -3.79
C ILE A 38 -0.34 -16.67 -3.49
N VAL A 39 0.46 -16.24 -4.46
CA VAL A 39 1.90 -16.02 -4.26
C VAL A 39 2.16 -15.01 -3.13
N VAL A 40 1.46 -13.88 -3.13
CA VAL A 40 1.59 -12.84 -2.10
C VAL A 40 1.20 -13.39 -0.72
N VAL A 41 0.09 -14.11 -0.60
CA VAL A 41 -0.36 -14.70 0.67
C VAL A 41 0.65 -15.72 1.20
N VAL A 42 1.20 -16.57 0.34
CA VAL A 42 2.23 -17.55 0.72
C VAL A 42 3.50 -16.85 1.23
N LEU A 43 3.97 -15.82 0.54
CA LEU A 43 5.14 -15.05 0.94
C LEU A 43 4.92 -14.35 2.29
N LEU A 44 3.77 -13.72 2.49
CA LEU A 44 3.43 -13.08 3.77
C LEU A 44 3.31 -14.09 4.92
N ALA A 45 2.71 -15.25 4.67
CA ALA A 45 2.64 -16.31 5.67
C ALA A 45 4.03 -16.85 6.03
N ALA A 46 4.93 -16.96 5.05
CA ALA A 46 6.32 -17.35 5.29
C ALA A 46 7.07 -16.27 6.10
N GLU A 47 6.90 -15.00 5.75
CA GLU A 47 7.47 -13.87 6.48
C GLU A 47 7.01 -13.83 7.93
N GLN A 48 5.69 -13.95 8.16
CA GLN A 48 5.13 -13.94 9.53
C GLN A 48 5.66 -15.11 10.36
N ARG A 49 5.80 -16.32 9.76
CA ARG A 49 6.41 -17.46 10.43
C ARG A 49 7.89 -17.21 10.77
N ALA A 50 8.65 -16.59 9.86
CA ALA A 50 10.04 -16.23 10.10
C ALA A 50 10.16 -15.19 11.23
N GLN A 51 9.34 -14.13 11.20
CA GLN A 51 9.32 -13.09 12.24
C GLN A 51 8.92 -13.63 13.62
N SER A 52 7.95 -14.56 13.69
CA SER A 52 7.54 -15.15 14.96
C SER A 52 8.69 -15.92 15.63
N ARG A 53 9.52 -16.61 14.85
CA ARG A 53 10.72 -17.31 15.34
C ARG A 53 11.78 -16.33 15.87
N LEU A 54 11.96 -15.18 15.22
CA LEU A 54 12.93 -14.17 15.64
C LEU A 54 12.51 -13.46 16.93
N ARG A 55 11.21 -13.20 17.14
CA ARG A 55 10.70 -12.60 18.37
C ARG A 55 10.97 -13.45 19.61
N PHE A 56 10.97 -14.78 19.51
CA PHE A 56 11.33 -15.67 20.61
C PHE A 56 12.81 -15.58 21.00
N SER A 57 13.70 -15.28 20.07
CA SER A 57 15.13 -15.09 20.37
C SER A 57 15.41 -13.72 21.01
N SER A 58 14.72 -12.67 20.59
CA SER A 58 14.88 -11.31 21.15
C SER A 58 14.36 -11.20 22.57
N ALA A 59 13.22 -11.81 22.90
CA ALA A 59 12.67 -11.80 24.25
C ALA A 59 13.58 -12.49 25.30
N ARG A 60 14.48 -13.34 24.84
CA ARG A 60 15.49 -13.99 25.70
C ARG A 60 16.74 -13.12 25.89
N SER A 61 17.00 -12.21 24.96
CA SER A 61 18.14 -11.29 24.97
C SER A 61 17.91 -10.00 25.79
N ASP A 62 16.64 -9.60 26.00
CA ASP A 62 16.29 -8.34 26.69
C ASP A 62 16.59 -8.33 28.20
N ARG A 63 17.03 -9.45 28.79
CA ARG A 63 17.52 -9.48 30.17
C ARG A 63 18.97 -8.97 30.34
N HIS A 64 19.68 -8.78 29.21
CA HIS A 64 21.01 -8.17 29.17
C HIS A 64 21.05 -7.21 27.97
N SER A 65 20.21 -6.19 27.96
CA SER A 65 20.35 -5.06 27.06
C SER A 65 21.57 -4.25 27.50
N SER A 66 22.77 -4.77 27.19
CA SER A 66 23.87 -3.88 26.90
C SER A 66 23.36 -2.93 25.82
N GLU A 67 23.24 -1.65 26.18
CA GLU A 67 23.05 -0.57 25.22
C GLU A 67 23.95 -0.89 24.02
N SER A 68 23.37 -1.21 22.89
CA SER A 68 24.12 -1.45 21.66
C SER A 68 24.79 -0.13 21.34
N GLN A 69 26.07 -0.01 21.76
CA GLN A 69 26.83 1.20 21.46
C GLN A 69 26.86 1.39 19.95
N PRO A 70 26.47 2.55 19.44
CA PRO A 70 26.48 2.81 18.03
C PRO A 70 27.90 2.60 17.48
N LEU A 71 28.02 1.78 16.46
CA LEU A 71 29.31 1.51 15.82
C LEU A 71 29.85 2.81 15.22
N GLN A 72 30.91 3.37 15.82
CA GLN A 72 31.55 4.59 15.33
C GLN A 72 32.49 4.22 14.18
N LEU A 73 32.01 4.38 12.94
CA LEU A 73 32.86 4.26 11.75
C LEU A 73 33.77 5.50 11.64
N LYS A 74 35.07 5.28 11.45
CA LYS A 74 36.08 6.36 11.29
C LYS A 74 36.85 6.20 10.00
N GLY A 75 37.35 7.31 9.46
CA GLY A 75 38.20 7.32 8.26
C GLY A 75 37.48 6.80 7.00
N LEU A 76 38.16 6.02 6.23
CA LEU A 76 37.70 5.49 4.94
C LEU A 76 36.42 4.67 5.03
N ALA A 77 36.24 3.90 6.12
CA ALA A 77 35.02 3.13 6.36
C ALA A 77 33.78 4.01 6.53
N ALA A 78 33.93 5.17 7.20
CA ALA A 78 32.85 6.15 7.33
C ALA A 78 32.49 6.78 5.98
N CYS A 79 33.47 7.12 5.14
CA CYS A 79 33.24 7.66 3.81
C CYS A 79 32.52 6.67 2.89
N ILE A 80 32.94 5.40 2.90
CA ILE A 80 32.28 4.34 2.10
C ILE A 80 30.85 4.13 2.58
N ALA A 81 30.61 4.04 3.88
CA ALA A 81 29.28 3.89 4.43
C ALA A 81 28.37 5.07 4.05
N TRP A 82 28.90 6.31 4.14
CA TRP A 82 28.15 7.51 3.75
C TRP A 82 27.83 7.49 2.26
N LEU A 83 28.80 7.13 1.40
CA LEU A 83 28.59 7.05 -0.05
C LEU A 83 27.55 5.98 -0.41
N LEU A 84 27.59 4.81 0.21
CA LEU A 84 26.63 3.75 0.00
C LEU A 84 25.19 4.14 0.41
N CYS A 85 25.05 4.99 1.45
CA CYS A 85 23.73 5.50 1.86
C CYS A 85 23.23 6.65 0.98
N VAL A 86 24.12 7.56 0.58
CA VAL A 86 23.74 8.77 -0.16
C VAL A 86 23.56 8.49 -1.65
N LEU A 87 24.34 7.60 -2.24
CA LEU A 87 24.28 7.32 -3.69
C LEU A 87 22.90 6.84 -4.16
N PRO A 88 22.20 5.90 -3.48
CA PRO A 88 20.84 5.52 -3.85
C PRO A 88 19.86 6.69 -3.78
N VAL A 89 20.01 7.58 -2.78
CA VAL A 89 19.15 8.75 -2.63
C VAL A 89 19.40 9.76 -3.74
N LEU A 90 20.68 10.01 -4.08
CA LEU A 90 21.03 10.90 -5.18
C LEU A 90 20.52 10.36 -6.52
N CYS A 91 20.80 9.09 -6.83
CA CYS A 91 20.42 8.50 -8.11
C CYS A 91 18.92 8.21 -8.22
N GLY A 92 18.27 7.78 -7.12
CA GLY A 92 16.86 7.39 -7.13
C GLY A 92 15.87 8.52 -6.87
N PHE A 93 16.31 9.61 -6.26
CA PHE A 93 15.43 10.72 -5.87
C PHE A 93 15.89 12.05 -6.46
N VAL A 94 17.12 12.48 -6.16
CA VAL A 94 17.59 13.84 -6.55
C VAL A 94 17.72 13.96 -8.06
N LEU A 95 18.35 12.99 -8.70
CA LEU A 95 18.60 13.01 -10.14
C LEU A 95 17.29 13.03 -10.96
N PRO A 96 16.28 12.17 -10.72
CA PRO A 96 14.98 12.27 -11.39
C PRO A 96 14.31 13.62 -11.19
N ILE A 97 14.32 14.18 -9.97
CA ILE A 97 13.74 15.51 -9.70
C ILE A 97 14.44 16.60 -10.52
N VAL A 98 15.76 16.59 -10.54
CA VAL A 98 16.54 17.58 -11.32
C VAL A 98 16.20 17.46 -12.81
N PHE A 99 16.09 16.26 -13.36
CA PHE A 99 15.68 16.07 -14.76
C PHE A 99 14.26 16.57 -15.02
N MET A 100 13.32 16.29 -14.11
CA MET A 100 11.93 16.78 -14.24
C MET A 100 11.85 18.30 -14.17
N LEU A 101 12.57 18.92 -13.23
CA LEU A 101 12.63 20.38 -13.11
C LEU A 101 13.28 21.02 -14.34
N ARG A 102 14.36 20.43 -14.85
CA ARG A 102 14.99 20.87 -16.09
C ARG A 102 14.05 20.79 -17.27
N ALA A 103 13.34 19.67 -17.42
CA ALA A 103 12.35 19.49 -18.49
C ALA A 103 11.22 20.52 -18.39
N LEU A 104 10.77 20.81 -17.17
CA LEU A 104 9.77 21.85 -16.91
C LEU A 104 10.29 23.24 -17.34
N TRP A 105 11.54 23.56 -17.02
CA TRP A 105 12.14 24.85 -17.34
C TRP A 105 12.37 25.04 -18.84
N LEU A 106 12.87 24.02 -19.53
CA LEU A 106 13.16 24.06 -20.97
C LEU A 106 11.92 23.92 -21.85
N GLY A 107 10.84 23.31 -21.35
CA GLY A 107 9.61 23.08 -22.12
C GLY A 107 8.57 24.20 -22.05
N THR A 108 8.84 25.29 -21.32
CA THR A 108 7.85 26.37 -21.13
C THR A 108 7.62 27.26 -22.36
N ASP A 109 8.48 27.18 -23.38
CA ASP A 109 8.40 28.04 -24.55
C ASP A 109 7.39 27.55 -25.60
N GLU A 110 7.02 26.27 -25.61
CA GLU A 110 6.15 25.69 -26.64
C GLU A 110 4.74 25.31 -26.17
N VAL A 111 4.52 25.04 -24.86
CA VAL A 111 3.21 24.64 -24.35
C VAL A 111 2.91 25.36 -23.05
N ALA A 112 1.92 26.24 -23.09
CA ALA A 112 1.41 26.88 -21.87
C ALA A 112 0.91 25.83 -20.88
N LEU A 113 1.53 25.74 -19.70
CA LEU A 113 1.12 24.84 -18.65
C LEU A 113 -0.31 25.17 -18.20
N PRO A 114 -1.24 24.19 -18.20
CA PRO A 114 -2.63 24.42 -17.81
C PRO A 114 -2.76 24.50 -16.30
N TRP A 115 -2.24 25.54 -15.68
CA TRP A 115 -2.19 25.73 -14.21
C TRP A 115 -3.55 25.56 -13.53
N ALA A 116 -4.62 26.04 -14.17
CA ALA A 116 -5.98 25.87 -13.63
C ALA A 116 -6.39 24.40 -13.54
N ARG A 117 -6.10 23.60 -14.57
CA ARG A 117 -6.36 22.16 -14.57
C ARG A 117 -5.47 21.45 -13.56
N PHE A 118 -4.21 21.80 -13.49
CA PHE A 118 -3.29 21.23 -12.50
C PHE A 118 -3.76 21.49 -11.07
N ALA A 119 -4.17 22.73 -10.76
CA ALA A 119 -4.72 23.07 -9.45
C ALA A 119 -6.00 22.26 -9.15
N GLN A 120 -6.91 22.17 -10.10
CA GLN A 120 -8.13 21.38 -9.95
C GLN A 120 -7.84 19.90 -9.68
N TRP A 121 -6.96 19.27 -10.47
CA TRP A 121 -6.58 17.88 -10.29
C TRP A 121 -5.86 17.64 -8.96
N SER A 122 -5.01 18.58 -8.54
CA SER A 122 -4.32 18.51 -7.25
C SER A 122 -5.30 18.59 -6.08
N ILE A 123 -6.25 19.52 -6.11
CA ILE A 123 -7.28 19.68 -5.09
C ILE A 123 -8.14 18.42 -5.03
N THR A 124 -8.57 17.88 -6.17
CA THR A 124 -9.37 16.66 -6.23
C THR A 124 -8.61 15.46 -5.64
N SER A 125 -7.33 15.29 -5.99
CA SER A 125 -6.49 14.21 -5.49
C SER A 125 -6.24 14.33 -3.99
N LEU A 126 -5.94 15.55 -3.50
CA LEU A 126 -5.70 15.81 -2.08
C LEU A 126 -6.97 15.63 -1.25
N SER A 127 -8.11 16.14 -1.70
CA SER A 127 -9.39 15.98 -0.99
C SER A 127 -9.80 14.52 -0.90
N LEU A 128 -9.67 13.77 -1.99
CA LEU A 128 -9.94 12.33 -2.01
C LEU A 128 -8.98 11.55 -1.10
N GLY A 129 -7.69 11.88 -1.17
CA GLY A 129 -6.67 11.27 -0.31
C GLY A 129 -6.90 11.56 1.15
N LEU A 130 -7.20 12.81 1.52
CA LEU A 130 -7.49 13.21 2.89
C LEU A 130 -8.76 12.52 3.42
N PHE A 131 -9.84 12.53 2.64
CA PHE A 131 -11.08 11.86 3.02
C PHE A 131 -10.86 10.36 3.28
N THR A 132 -10.17 9.69 2.37
CA THR A 132 -9.87 8.25 2.52
C THR A 132 -8.93 7.98 3.69
N ALA A 133 -7.94 8.85 3.92
CA ALA A 133 -7.02 8.73 5.06
C ALA A 133 -7.75 8.85 6.40
N LEU A 134 -8.69 9.80 6.53
CA LEU A 134 -9.52 9.95 7.73
C LEU A 134 -10.37 8.70 7.99
N LEU A 135 -10.99 8.16 6.95
CA LEU A 135 -11.75 6.90 7.06
C LEU A 135 -10.85 5.72 7.45
N ALA A 136 -9.67 5.61 6.83
CA ALA A 136 -8.72 4.53 7.12
C ALA A 136 -8.19 4.60 8.55
N VAL A 137 -7.85 5.79 9.04
CA VAL A 137 -7.42 6.01 10.43
C VAL A 137 -8.56 5.72 11.40
N GLY A 138 -9.77 6.19 11.14
CA GLY A 138 -10.95 5.89 11.95
C GLY A 138 -11.20 4.38 12.06
N ALA A 139 -11.19 3.67 10.94
CA ALA A 139 -11.33 2.21 10.93
C ALA A 139 -10.18 1.52 11.69
N ALA A 140 -8.94 1.98 11.52
CA ALA A 140 -7.78 1.43 12.20
C ALA A 140 -7.85 1.63 13.72
N LEU A 141 -8.29 2.80 14.19
CA LEU A 141 -8.48 3.09 15.61
C LEU A 141 -9.55 2.18 16.22
N LEU A 142 -10.69 2.01 15.54
CA LEU A 142 -11.76 1.12 15.99
C LEU A 142 -11.29 -0.34 16.08
N LEU A 143 -10.58 -0.84 15.05
CA LEU A 143 -10.04 -2.19 15.04
C LEU A 143 -8.97 -2.40 16.12
N ALA A 144 -8.11 -1.42 16.34
CA ALA A 144 -7.07 -1.50 17.36
C ALA A 144 -7.64 -1.44 18.77
N ALA A 145 -8.62 -0.57 19.03
CA ALA A 145 -9.34 -0.47 20.30
C ALA A 145 -10.08 -1.78 20.61
N GLN A 146 -10.83 -2.32 19.66
CA GLN A 146 -11.51 -3.60 19.82
C GLN A 146 -10.53 -4.74 20.14
N ALA A 147 -9.39 -4.77 19.47
CA ALA A 147 -8.38 -5.81 19.69
C ALA A 147 -7.69 -5.68 21.07
N ARG A 148 -7.67 -4.48 21.65
CA ARG A 148 -7.12 -4.20 22.99
C ARG A 148 -8.13 -4.51 24.09
N LEU A 149 -9.38 -4.07 23.92
CA LEU A 149 -10.44 -4.25 24.94
C LEU A 149 -11.00 -5.67 24.97
N GLN A 150 -11.12 -6.33 23.83
CA GLN A 150 -11.69 -7.66 23.68
C GLN A 150 -10.82 -8.55 22.77
N PRO A 151 -9.70 -9.07 23.28
CA PRO A 151 -8.81 -9.93 22.50
C PRO A 151 -9.44 -11.31 22.31
N ASN A 152 -10.19 -11.50 21.22
CA ASN A 152 -10.77 -12.77 20.85
C ASN A 152 -10.19 -13.29 19.50
N TRP A 153 -10.54 -14.54 19.16
CA TRP A 153 -10.09 -15.14 17.91
C TRP A 153 -10.53 -14.34 16.67
N LEU A 154 -11.74 -13.80 16.70
CA LEU A 154 -12.31 -13.04 15.57
C LEU A 154 -11.51 -11.77 15.29
N THR A 155 -11.19 -10.98 16.35
CA THR A 155 -10.40 -9.75 16.20
C THR A 155 -9.01 -10.04 15.66
N ARG A 156 -8.42 -11.20 16.01
CA ARG A 156 -7.13 -11.63 15.48
C ARG A 156 -7.22 -11.96 13.99
N GLN A 157 -8.28 -12.66 13.56
CA GLN A 157 -8.48 -13.00 12.14
C GLN A 157 -8.74 -11.75 11.29
N VAL A 158 -9.61 -10.84 11.76
CA VAL A 158 -9.88 -9.58 11.06
C VAL A 158 -8.60 -8.77 10.88
N ARG A 159 -7.77 -8.63 11.92
CA ARG A 159 -6.49 -7.93 11.80
C ARG A 159 -5.55 -8.59 10.79
N TRP A 160 -5.51 -9.91 10.79
CA TRP A 160 -4.69 -10.65 9.82
C TRP A 160 -5.16 -10.39 8.39
N VAL A 161 -6.46 -10.50 8.12
CA VAL A 161 -7.06 -10.22 6.80
C VAL A 161 -6.79 -8.77 6.38
N VAL A 162 -7.01 -7.81 7.27
CA VAL A 162 -6.75 -6.38 7.00
C VAL A 162 -5.27 -6.15 6.68
N SER A 163 -4.34 -6.77 7.39
CA SER A 163 -2.91 -6.61 7.13
C SER A 163 -2.47 -7.08 5.74
N LEU A 164 -3.21 -8.02 5.12
CA LEU A 164 -2.96 -8.46 3.74
C LEU A 164 -3.22 -7.34 2.72
N GLY A 165 -4.13 -6.41 3.03
CA GLY A 165 -4.58 -5.39 2.06
C GLY A 165 -3.45 -4.54 1.47
N TYR A 166 -2.42 -4.22 2.25
CA TYR A 166 -1.28 -3.45 1.75
C TYR A 166 -0.42 -4.24 0.75
N ALA A 167 -0.26 -5.53 0.97
CA ALA A 167 0.55 -6.37 0.12
C ALA A 167 -0.14 -6.78 -1.18
N VAL A 168 -1.48 -6.66 -1.23
CA VAL A 168 -2.24 -6.98 -2.45
C VAL A 168 -1.96 -5.95 -3.53
N PRO A 169 -1.49 -6.36 -4.72
CA PRO A 169 -1.28 -5.46 -5.85
C PRO A 169 -2.58 -4.75 -6.26
N GLY A 170 -2.49 -3.46 -6.61
CA GLY A 170 -3.67 -2.67 -6.99
C GLY A 170 -4.49 -3.28 -8.13
N ALA A 171 -3.85 -3.94 -9.10
CA ALA A 171 -4.54 -4.63 -10.18
C ALA A 171 -5.47 -5.74 -9.67
N VAL A 172 -5.05 -6.49 -8.63
CA VAL A 172 -5.85 -7.54 -8.02
C VAL A 172 -7.07 -6.95 -7.29
N ILE A 173 -6.89 -5.82 -6.60
CA ILE A 173 -7.99 -5.11 -5.91
C ILE A 173 -9.03 -4.65 -6.94
N VAL A 174 -8.58 -4.07 -8.07
CA VAL A 174 -9.49 -3.60 -9.13
C VAL A 174 -10.27 -4.76 -9.73
N VAL A 175 -9.61 -5.86 -10.08
CA VAL A 175 -10.28 -7.06 -10.60
C VAL A 175 -11.26 -7.64 -9.56
N GLY A 176 -10.83 -7.73 -8.30
CA GLY A 176 -11.65 -8.22 -7.18
C GLY A 176 -12.88 -7.35 -6.89
N LEU A 177 -12.83 -6.05 -7.22
CA LEU A 177 -13.97 -5.14 -7.12
C LEU A 177 -14.89 -5.24 -8.34
N LEU A 178 -14.33 -5.20 -9.54
CA LEU A 178 -15.10 -5.07 -10.77
C LEU A 178 -15.81 -6.37 -11.19
N LEU A 179 -15.23 -7.55 -10.91
CA LEU A 179 -15.85 -8.82 -11.27
C LEU A 179 -17.17 -9.08 -10.50
N PRO A 180 -17.20 -9.01 -9.15
CA PRO A 180 -18.46 -9.15 -8.41
C PRO A 180 -19.48 -8.08 -8.78
N THR A 181 -19.02 -6.83 -8.99
CA THR A 181 -19.88 -5.73 -9.40
C THR A 181 -20.54 -6.00 -10.75
N GLY A 182 -19.76 -6.48 -11.74
CA GLY A 182 -20.27 -6.86 -13.05
C GLY A 182 -21.26 -8.02 -12.97
N TRP A 183 -21.01 -9.02 -12.12
CA TRP A 183 -21.92 -10.12 -11.88
C TRP A 183 -23.25 -9.65 -11.25
N VAL A 184 -23.19 -8.79 -10.22
CA VAL A 184 -24.38 -8.21 -9.58
C VAL A 184 -25.19 -7.39 -10.59
N GLN A 185 -24.53 -6.60 -11.42
CA GLN A 185 -25.19 -5.79 -12.44
C GLN A 185 -25.86 -6.65 -13.53
N ALA A 186 -25.26 -7.78 -13.90
CA ALA A 186 -25.84 -8.72 -14.84
C ALA A 186 -27.05 -9.47 -14.25
N THR A 187 -27.00 -9.81 -12.95
CA THR A 187 -28.07 -10.56 -12.27
C THR A 187 -29.22 -9.66 -11.81
N TRP A 188 -28.90 -8.46 -11.33
CA TRP A 188 -29.85 -7.45 -10.82
C TRP A 188 -29.59 -6.07 -11.46
N PRO A 189 -29.98 -5.83 -12.71
CA PRO A 189 -29.69 -4.57 -13.43
C PRO A 189 -30.21 -3.32 -12.73
N ASN A 190 -31.32 -3.44 -12.01
CA ASN A 190 -32.00 -2.32 -11.34
C ASN A 190 -31.44 -2.02 -9.92
N SER A 191 -30.44 -2.76 -9.45
CA SER A 191 -29.90 -2.57 -8.09
C SER A 191 -29.11 -1.26 -7.92
N GLY A 192 -28.67 -0.64 -9.00
CA GLY A 192 -27.80 0.54 -8.99
C GLY A 192 -26.37 0.29 -8.46
N VAL A 193 -26.06 -0.91 -7.97
CA VAL A 193 -24.73 -1.25 -7.38
C VAL A 193 -23.59 -1.03 -8.38
N GLY A 194 -23.80 -1.42 -9.63
CA GLY A 194 -22.85 -1.18 -10.70
C GLY A 194 -22.51 0.31 -10.85
N PHE A 195 -23.53 1.16 -10.90
CA PHE A 195 -23.33 2.61 -11.00
C PHE A 195 -22.55 3.17 -9.80
N TRP A 196 -22.95 2.83 -8.58
CA TRP A 196 -22.29 3.34 -7.38
C TRP A 196 -20.83 2.93 -7.25
N LEU A 197 -20.47 1.71 -7.63
CA LEU A 197 -19.09 1.21 -7.50
C LEU A 197 -18.20 1.50 -8.70
N THR A 198 -18.75 1.68 -9.92
CA THR A 198 -17.94 1.88 -11.12
C THR A 198 -17.97 3.30 -11.67
N ALA A 199 -19.07 4.03 -11.46
CA ALA A 199 -19.25 5.38 -12.00
C ALA A 199 -19.09 6.48 -10.94
N THR A 200 -18.87 6.13 -9.67
CA THR A 200 -18.68 7.10 -8.59
C THR A 200 -17.32 6.95 -7.90
N VAL A 201 -17.00 7.93 -7.06
CA VAL A 201 -15.80 7.95 -6.23
C VAL A 201 -15.76 6.80 -5.20
N LEU A 202 -16.92 6.19 -4.89
CA LEU A 202 -17.05 5.15 -3.86
C LEU A 202 -16.20 3.92 -4.16
N GLY A 203 -16.14 3.45 -5.40
CA GLY A 203 -15.29 2.32 -5.77
C GLY A 203 -13.80 2.61 -5.56
N LEU A 204 -13.38 3.84 -5.86
CA LEU A 204 -11.99 4.27 -5.64
C LEU A 204 -11.67 4.39 -4.15
N VAL A 205 -12.56 4.99 -3.36
CA VAL A 205 -12.42 5.07 -1.89
C VAL A 205 -12.34 3.67 -1.28
N TRP A 206 -13.21 2.75 -1.73
CA TRP A 206 -13.18 1.36 -1.28
C TRP A 206 -11.84 0.67 -1.58
N ALA A 207 -11.33 0.81 -2.80
CA ALA A 207 -10.04 0.26 -3.19
C ALA A 207 -8.88 0.83 -2.35
N TYR A 208 -8.93 2.12 -2.05
CA TYR A 208 -7.97 2.78 -1.17
C TYR A 208 -8.08 2.30 0.28
N LEU A 209 -9.29 2.13 0.81
CA LEU A 209 -9.51 1.61 2.16
C LEU A 209 -8.93 0.20 2.31
N VAL A 210 -9.21 -0.71 1.36
CA VAL A 210 -8.65 -2.07 1.36
C VAL A 210 -7.13 -2.03 1.50
N ARG A 211 -6.46 -1.09 0.84
CA ARG A 211 -5.00 -0.98 0.84
C ARG A 211 -4.45 -0.24 2.05
N PHE A 212 -5.03 0.89 2.43
CA PHE A 212 -4.42 1.81 3.38
C PHE A 212 -4.85 1.62 4.83
N VAL A 213 -5.97 0.96 5.10
CA VAL A 213 -6.34 0.57 6.48
C VAL A 213 -5.26 -0.30 7.12
N ALA A 214 -4.59 -1.16 6.35
CA ALA A 214 -3.48 -1.97 6.84
C ALA A 214 -2.32 -1.12 7.39
N VAL A 215 -1.92 -0.08 6.64
CA VAL A 215 -0.83 0.84 7.04
C VAL A 215 -1.22 1.65 8.26
N ALA A 216 -2.44 2.19 8.27
CA ALA A 216 -2.99 2.92 9.41
C ALA A 216 -3.04 2.03 10.67
N LEU A 217 -3.48 0.77 10.52
CA LEU A 217 -3.58 -0.19 11.61
C LEU A 217 -2.19 -0.50 12.21
N GLN A 218 -1.17 -0.71 11.39
CA GLN A 218 0.20 -0.94 11.86
C GLN A 218 0.73 0.26 12.66
N SER A 219 0.49 1.48 12.18
CA SER A 219 0.89 2.72 12.87
C SER A 219 0.18 2.88 14.21
N VAL A 220 -1.13 2.64 14.26
CA VAL A 220 -1.93 2.71 15.50
C VAL A 220 -1.49 1.64 16.49
N GLN A 221 -1.27 0.40 16.04
CA GLN A 221 -0.83 -0.70 16.93
C GLN A 221 0.55 -0.43 17.52
N SER A 222 1.49 0.13 16.75
CA SER A 222 2.80 0.51 17.28
C SER A 222 2.72 1.62 18.31
N GLY A 223 1.76 2.54 18.19
CA GLY A 223 1.42 3.55 19.18
C GLY A 223 0.86 2.91 20.46
N TYR A 224 -0.16 2.07 20.33
CA TYR A 224 -0.77 1.37 21.48
C TYR A 224 0.21 0.46 22.25
N ALA A 225 1.17 -0.14 21.56
CA ALA A 225 2.19 -0.97 22.22
C ALA A 225 3.08 -0.20 23.21
N ARG A 226 3.14 1.13 23.10
CA ARG A 226 3.90 2.01 24.01
C ARG A 226 3.07 2.51 25.18
N VAL A 227 1.76 2.33 25.15
CA VAL A 227 0.84 2.77 26.22
C VAL A 227 0.63 1.61 27.19
N PRO A 228 0.97 1.79 28.50
CA PRO A 228 0.76 0.75 29.52
C PRO A 228 -0.71 0.34 29.61
N ALA A 229 -0.95 -0.95 29.85
CA ALA A 229 -2.32 -1.48 30.00
C ALA A 229 -3.07 -0.91 31.22
N SER A 230 -2.34 -0.38 32.19
CA SER A 230 -2.91 0.26 33.41
C SER A 230 -3.65 1.58 33.14
N LEU A 231 -3.64 2.09 31.93
CA LEU A 231 -4.40 3.28 31.52
C LEU A 231 -5.72 2.94 30.84
N ASP A 232 -6.05 1.66 30.72
CA ASP A 232 -7.29 1.20 30.10
C ASP A 232 -8.42 0.99 31.14
N ASP A 233 -8.11 1.12 32.46
CA ASP A 233 -9.06 1.10 33.58
C ASP A 233 -9.55 2.52 33.87
#